data_7d0939107e52523bd6679f774d8c0b1a
#
_entry.id   7d0939107e52523bd6679f774d8c0b1a
#
_cell.length_a   1.000
_cell.length_b   1.000
_cell.length_c   1.000
_cell.angle_alpha   90.00
_cell.angle_beta   90.00
_cell.angle_gamma   90.00
#
_symmetry.space_group_name_H-M   'P 1'
#
loop_
_entity.id
_entity.type
_entity.pdbx_description
1 polymer ?
#
loop_
_entity_poly.entity_id
_entity_poly.type
_entity_poly.pdbx_seq_one_letter_code
_entity_poly.pdbx_strand_id
1 'polypeptide(L)'
;IVAPTIHYNKELIEETNQILVKRISKNSAVAKYSNKLGVEQNNKEADVITLFLNYVSTQRAEDFLNTLIVVYNEHWIKDKNQIANSTSIFINDRLLVIENELANVDSDISSYKSVNLLPDVDAVANMYLQENKNLNEEIRELSNQIWMAHYIKDYLSKNAITSELLPVNSGIQNANIERLISEHNAKLLERNNLVANSSEKNVLVKDMDKALMEMRRIIGVSVDNQINVLQNQMTQLQRTEKQTSAKLA
;
A
#
# COMPACT_ATOMS: atom_id res chain seq x y z
N ILE A 1 45.20 6.04 -3.71
CA ILE A 1 46.03 6.86 -4.64
C ILE A 1 45.32 8.19 -4.77
N VAL A 2 46.05 9.29 -4.48
CA VAL A 2 45.55 10.65 -4.68
C VAL A 2 46.17 11.15 -5.97
N ALA A 3 45.36 11.55 -6.93
CA ALA A 3 45.82 12.10 -8.20
C ALA A 3 45.38 13.57 -8.31
N PRO A 4 46.22 14.44 -8.92
CA PRO A 4 45.84 15.82 -9.18
C PRO A 4 44.65 15.88 -10.14
N THR A 5 43.75 16.82 -9.88
CA THR A 5 42.61 17.10 -10.76
C THR A 5 42.89 18.31 -11.65
N ILE A 6 41.97 18.63 -12.57
CA ILE A 6 42.01 19.83 -13.41
C ILE A 6 42.10 21.15 -12.62
N HIS A 7 41.74 21.10 -11.32
CA HIS A 7 41.82 22.25 -10.41
C HIS A 7 43.12 22.28 -9.59
N TYR A 8 44.10 21.43 -9.93
CA TYR A 8 45.39 21.42 -9.27
C TYR A 8 46.16 22.73 -9.54
N ASN A 9 46.45 23.45 -8.45
CA ASN A 9 47.31 24.64 -8.52
C ASN A 9 48.58 24.39 -7.74
N LYS A 10 49.72 24.41 -8.44
CA LYS A 10 51.05 24.14 -7.88
C LYS A 10 51.49 25.22 -6.88
N GLU A 11 51.09 26.48 -7.08
CA GLU A 11 51.44 27.60 -6.19
C GLU A 11 50.81 27.48 -4.82
N LEU A 12 49.56 26.97 -4.74
CA LEU A 12 48.84 26.71 -3.46
C LEU A 12 49.52 25.64 -2.62
N ILE A 13 50.26 24.72 -3.23
CA ILE A 13 50.93 23.63 -2.50
C ILE A 13 52.32 24.10 -2.02
N GLU A 14 52.96 24.99 -2.69
CA GLU A 14 54.25 25.58 -2.29
C GLU A 14 54.12 26.47 -1.04
N GLU A 15 52.95 27.12 -0.85
CA GLU A 15 52.67 27.92 0.37
C GLU A 15 52.30 27.05 1.60
N THR A 16 51.66 25.89 1.43
CA THR A 16 51.08 25.13 2.55
C THR A 16 51.87 23.90 2.96
N ASN A 17 52.91 23.50 2.25
CA ASN A 17 53.81 22.36 2.51
C ASN A 17 53.18 21.02 2.97
N GLN A 18 51.89 20.96 3.29
CA GLN A 18 51.18 19.74 3.73
C GLN A 18 49.72 19.77 3.29
N ILE A 19 49.28 18.69 2.63
CA ILE A 19 47.86 18.46 2.34
C ILE A 19 47.35 17.38 3.29
N LEU A 20 46.39 17.72 4.17
CA LEU A 20 45.74 16.79 5.06
C LEU A 20 44.49 16.20 4.39
N VAL A 21 44.53 14.90 4.07
CA VAL A 21 43.37 14.17 3.54
C VAL A 21 42.74 13.36 4.67
N LYS A 22 41.50 13.69 5.04
CA LYS A 22 40.74 12.98 6.08
C LYS A 22 39.57 12.24 5.43
N ARG A 23 39.57 10.91 5.57
CA ARG A 23 38.39 10.10 5.24
C ARG A 23 37.41 10.12 6.42
N ILE A 24 36.21 10.57 6.16
CA ILE A 24 35.13 10.58 7.18
C ILE A 24 34.16 9.40 6.93
N SER A 25 33.51 8.93 7.99
CA SER A 25 32.47 7.88 7.86
C SER A 25 31.25 8.43 7.12
N LYS A 26 30.47 7.54 6.52
CA LYS A 26 29.19 7.89 5.84
C LYS A 26 28.27 8.69 6.78
N ASN A 27 28.12 8.23 8.01
CA ASN A 27 27.25 8.89 9.00
C ASN A 27 27.76 10.30 9.38
N SER A 28 29.09 10.47 9.49
CA SER A 28 29.67 11.79 9.75
C SER A 28 29.51 12.74 8.56
N ALA A 29 29.55 12.22 7.33
CA ALA A 29 29.28 13.00 6.13
C ALA A 29 27.81 13.42 6.07
N VAL A 30 26.88 12.50 6.34
CA VAL A 30 25.43 12.78 6.40
C VAL A 30 25.15 13.85 7.44
N ALA A 31 25.63 13.69 8.68
CA ALA A 31 25.45 14.68 9.76
C ALA A 31 25.96 16.07 9.37
N LYS A 32 27.12 16.12 8.68
CA LYS A 32 27.73 17.38 8.22
C LYS A 32 26.85 18.18 7.25
N TYR A 33 26.14 17.49 6.35
CA TYR A 33 25.25 18.13 5.38
C TYR A 33 23.84 18.33 5.94
N SER A 34 23.30 17.36 6.66
CA SER A 34 21.97 17.41 7.25
C SER A 34 21.79 18.61 8.20
N ASN A 35 22.81 18.88 9.04
CA ASN A 35 22.78 20.02 9.98
C ASN A 35 22.83 21.39 9.29
N LYS A 36 23.15 21.44 8.00
CA LYS A 36 23.25 22.67 7.20
C LYS A 36 22.17 22.80 6.15
N LEU A 37 21.40 21.73 5.94
CA LEU A 37 20.28 21.70 5.01
C LEU A 37 19.07 22.34 5.67
N GLY A 38 18.52 23.38 5.07
CA GLY A 38 17.24 23.94 5.43
C GLY A 38 16.17 23.47 4.47
N VAL A 39 15.00 23.18 5.00
CA VAL A 39 13.81 22.76 4.27
C VAL A 39 12.66 23.63 4.75
N GLU A 40 12.10 24.42 3.86
CA GLU A 40 11.00 25.34 4.19
C GLU A 40 9.84 25.14 3.21
N GLN A 41 8.65 25.13 3.74
CA GLN A 41 7.41 25.18 2.97
C GLN A 41 6.89 26.64 3.01
N ASN A 42 6.97 27.34 1.88
CA ASN A 42 6.68 28.76 1.81
C ASN A 42 5.19 29.09 2.04
N ASN A 43 4.29 28.15 1.77
CA ASN A 43 2.85 28.28 2.04
C ASN A 43 2.28 26.88 2.32
N LYS A 44 1.41 26.78 3.34
CA LYS A 44 0.74 25.51 3.68
C LYS A 44 -0.20 25.00 2.59
N GLU A 45 -0.60 25.85 1.68
CA GLU A 45 -1.48 25.55 0.55
C GLU A 45 -0.71 25.28 -0.76
N ALA A 46 0.61 25.51 -0.78
CA ALA A 46 1.44 25.28 -1.96
C ALA A 46 2.23 23.97 -1.80
N ASP A 47 2.15 23.11 -2.81
CA ASP A 47 2.94 21.88 -2.92
C ASP A 47 4.40 22.15 -3.30
N VAL A 48 4.96 23.26 -2.80
CA VAL A 48 6.32 23.70 -3.10
C VAL A 48 7.16 23.76 -1.84
N ILE A 49 8.27 23.05 -1.87
CA ILE A 49 9.28 23.01 -0.81
C ILE A 49 10.53 23.70 -1.31
N THR A 50 11.06 24.62 -0.52
CA THR A 50 12.33 25.29 -0.77
C THR A 50 13.44 24.58 0.00
N LEU A 51 14.48 24.15 -0.72
CA LEU A 51 15.68 23.56 -0.15
C LEU A 51 16.82 24.56 -0.23
N PHE A 52 17.54 24.77 0.87
CA PHE A 52 18.73 25.59 0.88
C PHE A 52 19.84 24.96 1.70
N LEU A 53 21.07 25.17 1.30
CA LEU A 53 22.27 24.62 1.95
C LEU A 53 23.33 25.70 2.11
N ASN A 54 23.68 26.04 3.35
CA ASN A 54 24.78 26.92 3.67
C ASN A 54 26.11 26.18 3.69
N TYR A 55 26.93 26.36 2.66
CA TYR A 55 28.22 25.70 2.53
C TYR A 55 29.32 26.63 1.99
N VAL A 56 30.58 26.32 2.28
CA VAL A 56 31.73 27.13 1.90
C VAL A 56 31.94 27.23 0.38
N SER A 57 31.56 26.16 -0.34
CA SER A 57 31.64 26.09 -1.81
C SER A 57 30.24 26.01 -2.39
N THR A 58 29.85 27.00 -3.18
CA THR A 58 28.58 27.07 -3.90
C THR A 58 28.39 25.85 -4.81
N GLN A 59 29.43 25.49 -5.56
CA GLN A 59 29.41 24.32 -6.45
C GLN A 59 29.06 23.03 -5.70
N ARG A 60 29.68 22.78 -4.53
CA ARG A 60 29.39 21.59 -3.73
C ARG A 60 28.01 21.62 -3.11
N ALA A 61 27.48 22.78 -2.76
CA ALA A 61 26.13 22.93 -2.27
C ALA A 61 25.11 22.60 -3.37
N GLU A 62 25.33 23.08 -4.57
CA GLU A 62 24.53 22.85 -5.75
C GLU A 62 24.56 21.37 -6.16
N ASP A 63 25.72 20.74 -6.24
CA ASP A 63 25.88 19.31 -6.51
C ASP A 63 25.15 18.44 -5.48
N PHE A 64 25.24 18.83 -4.20
CA PHE A 64 24.54 18.12 -3.12
C PHE A 64 23.02 18.23 -3.26
N LEU A 65 22.48 19.43 -3.47
CA LEU A 65 21.03 19.64 -3.60
C LEU A 65 20.48 18.93 -4.84
N ASN A 66 21.16 19.01 -5.97
CA ASN A 66 20.78 18.31 -7.19
C ASN A 66 20.78 16.79 -7.00
N THR A 67 21.83 16.26 -6.37
CA THR A 67 21.91 14.82 -6.06
C THR A 67 20.81 14.41 -5.09
N LEU A 68 20.52 15.22 -4.08
CA LEU A 68 19.44 14.96 -3.12
C LEU A 68 18.08 14.87 -3.82
N ILE A 69 17.79 15.78 -4.75
CA ILE A 69 16.54 15.76 -5.53
C ILE A 69 16.46 14.51 -6.39
N VAL A 70 17.54 14.12 -7.07
CA VAL A 70 17.59 12.91 -7.90
C VAL A 70 17.31 11.67 -7.05
N VAL A 71 18.05 11.52 -5.95
CA VAL A 71 17.87 10.36 -5.04
C VAL A 71 16.48 10.33 -4.43
N TYR A 72 15.92 11.48 -4.05
CA TYR A 72 14.54 11.57 -3.55
C TYR A 72 13.53 11.09 -4.59
N ASN A 73 13.65 11.55 -5.84
CA ASN A 73 12.77 11.14 -6.94
C ASN A 73 12.90 9.64 -7.23
N GLU A 74 14.11 9.08 -7.24
CA GLU A 74 14.32 7.64 -7.42
C GLU A 74 13.65 6.82 -6.31
N HIS A 75 13.80 7.23 -5.06
CA HIS A 75 13.13 6.59 -3.93
C HIS A 75 11.60 6.69 -4.03
N TRP A 76 11.08 7.87 -4.36
CA TRP A 76 9.65 8.08 -4.51
C TRP A 76 9.04 7.20 -5.60
N ILE A 77 9.69 7.09 -6.77
CA ILE A 77 9.27 6.21 -7.87
C ILE A 77 9.32 4.75 -7.42
N LYS A 78 10.38 4.34 -6.74
CA LYS A 78 10.54 2.98 -6.22
C LYS A 78 9.40 2.61 -5.24
N ASP A 79 9.09 3.49 -4.31
CA ASP A 79 8.04 3.29 -3.33
C ASP A 79 6.66 3.18 -4.00
N LYS A 80 6.37 4.06 -4.97
CA LYS A 80 5.13 3.99 -5.76
C LYS A 80 5.04 2.68 -6.56
N ASN A 81 6.13 2.23 -7.17
CA ASN A 81 6.18 0.98 -7.91
C ASN A 81 5.98 -0.25 -7.01
N GLN A 82 6.49 -0.24 -5.78
CA GLN A 82 6.25 -1.32 -4.83
C GLN A 82 4.77 -1.44 -4.46
N ILE A 83 4.11 -0.31 -4.17
CA ILE A 83 2.67 -0.28 -3.89
C ILE A 83 1.88 -0.78 -5.11
N ALA A 84 2.20 -0.27 -6.31
CA ALA A 84 1.55 -0.68 -7.55
C ALA A 84 1.69 -2.19 -7.83
N ASN A 85 2.88 -2.75 -7.62
CA ASN A 85 3.13 -4.18 -7.80
C ASN A 85 2.32 -5.03 -6.82
N SER A 86 2.30 -4.66 -5.53
CA SER A 86 1.50 -5.36 -4.53
C SER A 86 0.00 -5.34 -4.87
N THR A 87 -0.50 -4.17 -5.29
CA THR A 87 -1.88 -4.02 -5.73
C THR A 87 -2.18 -4.83 -7.01
N SER A 88 -1.24 -4.88 -7.96
CA SER A 88 -1.39 -5.65 -9.19
C SER A 88 -1.48 -7.17 -8.91
N ILE A 89 -0.63 -7.69 -8.04
CA ILE A 89 -0.69 -9.10 -7.62
C ILE A 89 -2.06 -9.40 -7.00
N PHE A 90 -2.50 -8.56 -6.08
CA PHE A 90 -3.80 -8.70 -5.45
C PHE A 90 -4.97 -8.70 -6.45
N ILE A 91 -4.96 -7.77 -7.44
CA ILE A 91 -5.98 -7.71 -8.49
C ILE A 91 -5.97 -8.97 -9.34
N ASN A 92 -4.79 -9.49 -9.70
CA ASN A 92 -4.68 -10.71 -10.48
C ASN A 92 -5.24 -11.94 -9.74
N ASP A 93 -4.90 -12.09 -8.46
CA ASP A 93 -5.47 -13.15 -7.62
C ASP A 93 -6.99 -13.06 -7.55
N ARG A 94 -7.50 -11.83 -7.47
CA ARG A 94 -8.93 -11.54 -7.45
C ARG A 94 -9.61 -11.93 -8.76
N LEU A 95 -9.01 -11.60 -9.91
CA LEU A 95 -9.56 -11.94 -11.22
C LEU A 95 -9.73 -13.45 -11.37
N LEU A 96 -8.74 -14.24 -10.94
CA LEU A 96 -8.84 -15.72 -10.99
C LEU A 96 -10.00 -16.25 -10.17
N VAL A 97 -10.29 -15.65 -9.02
CA VAL A 97 -11.45 -16.06 -8.19
C VAL A 97 -12.76 -15.71 -8.88
N ILE A 98 -12.88 -14.48 -9.40
CA ILE A 98 -14.09 -14.02 -10.09
C ILE A 98 -14.37 -14.88 -11.36
N GLU A 99 -13.33 -15.22 -12.12
CA GLU A 99 -13.46 -16.10 -13.30
C GLU A 99 -14.03 -17.48 -12.92
N ASN A 100 -13.55 -18.07 -11.81
CA ASN A 100 -14.07 -19.34 -11.32
C ASN A 100 -15.52 -19.22 -10.80
N GLU A 101 -15.85 -18.15 -10.09
CA GLU A 101 -17.23 -17.90 -9.62
C GLU A 101 -18.19 -17.69 -10.78
N LEU A 102 -17.78 -16.94 -11.83
CA LEU A 102 -18.57 -16.70 -13.03
C LEU A 102 -18.89 -18.01 -13.78
N ALA A 103 -17.87 -18.86 -13.95
CA ALA A 103 -18.05 -20.18 -14.59
C ALA A 103 -19.05 -21.06 -13.83
N ASN A 104 -19.04 -21.04 -12.50
CA ASN A 104 -19.99 -21.77 -11.67
C ASN A 104 -21.41 -21.19 -11.81
N VAL A 105 -21.58 -19.87 -11.78
CA VAL A 105 -22.89 -19.21 -11.96
C VAL A 105 -23.48 -19.48 -13.34
N ASP A 106 -22.68 -19.45 -14.40
CA ASP A 106 -23.15 -19.77 -15.76
C ASP A 106 -23.64 -21.22 -15.86
N SER A 107 -22.94 -22.16 -15.19
CA SER A 107 -23.35 -23.56 -15.10
C SER A 107 -24.70 -23.71 -14.35
N ASP A 108 -24.84 -23.00 -13.23
CA ASP A 108 -26.06 -23.03 -12.40
C ASP A 108 -27.26 -22.43 -13.15
N ILE A 109 -27.06 -21.30 -13.85
CA ILE A 109 -28.10 -20.67 -14.70
C ILE A 109 -28.51 -21.61 -15.83
N SER A 110 -27.54 -22.26 -16.48
CA SER A 110 -27.83 -23.20 -17.56
C SER A 110 -28.62 -24.41 -17.06
N SER A 111 -28.24 -24.94 -15.91
CA SER A 111 -28.94 -26.06 -15.25
C SER A 111 -30.36 -25.65 -14.82
N TYR A 112 -30.53 -24.48 -14.23
CA TYR A 112 -31.82 -23.95 -13.82
C TYR A 112 -32.77 -23.74 -15.01
N LYS A 113 -32.27 -23.15 -16.09
CA LYS A 113 -33.06 -22.97 -17.35
C LYS A 113 -33.49 -24.28 -17.98
N SER A 114 -32.66 -25.33 -17.87
CA SER A 114 -32.97 -26.64 -18.46
C SER A 114 -33.99 -27.43 -17.65
N VAL A 115 -34.01 -27.25 -16.33
CA VAL A 115 -34.92 -27.97 -15.41
C VAL A 115 -36.29 -27.30 -15.30
N ASN A 116 -36.34 -25.96 -15.36
CA ASN A 116 -37.57 -25.19 -15.26
C ASN A 116 -37.95 -24.65 -16.65
N LEU A 117 -38.75 -25.39 -17.38
CA LEU A 117 -39.46 -24.90 -18.57
C LEU A 117 -40.45 -23.81 -18.09
N LEU A 118 -39.97 -22.56 -18.00
CA LEU A 118 -40.78 -21.43 -17.49
C LEU A 118 -41.76 -20.99 -18.58
N PRO A 119 -43.10 -21.22 -18.38
CA PRO A 119 -44.09 -20.56 -19.19
C PRO A 119 -44.18 -19.07 -18.84
N ASP A 120 -44.83 -18.32 -19.71
CA ASP A 120 -45.06 -16.87 -19.62
C ASP A 120 -45.67 -16.54 -18.24
N VAL A 121 -44.90 -15.72 -17.42
CA VAL A 121 -45.19 -15.58 -16.01
C VAL A 121 -45.87 -14.22 -15.77
N ASP A 122 -46.99 -14.22 -15.11
CA ASP A 122 -47.78 -13.04 -14.73
C ASP A 122 -46.92 -11.94 -14.07
N ALA A 123 -47.36 -10.68 -14.18
CA ALA A 123 -46.67 -9.50 -13.68
C ALA A 123 -46.18 -9.60 -12.22
N VAL A 124 -46.89 -10.34 -11.35
CA VAL A 124 -46.51 -10.56 -9.96
C VAL A 124 -45.29 -11.46 -9.83
N ALA A 125 -45.22 -12.52 -10.64
CA ALA A 125 -44.06 -13.42 -10.64
C ALA A 125 -42.83 -12.70 -11.22
N ASN A 126 -43.01 -11.84 -12.22
CA ASN A 126 -41.92 -10.99 -12.72
C ASN A 126 -41.37 -10.03 -11.65
N MET A 127 -42.22 -9.51 -10.80
CA MET A 127 -41.78 -8.65 -9.67
C MET A 127 -40.95 -9.45 -8.65
N TYR A 128 -41.39 -10.65 -8.25
CA TYR A 128 -40.64 -11.51 -7.36
C TYR A 128 -39.31 -12.02 -7.99
N LEU A 129 -39.32 -12.32 -9.29
CA LEU A 129 -38.11 -12.69 -10.01
C LEU A 129 -37.10 -11.54 -10.03
N GLN A 130 -37.56 -10.30 -10.23
CA GLN A 130 -36.68 -9.14 -10.18
C GLN A 130 -36.14 -8.88 -8.75
N GLU A 131 -36.99 -9.05 -7.73
CA GLU A 131 -36.59 -8.94 -6.33
C GLU A 131 -35.53 -10.00 -5.97
N ASN A 132 -35.73 -11.25 -6.37
CA ASN A 132 -34.76 -12.33 -6.20
C ASN A 132 -33.44 -12.06 -6.92
N LYS A 133 -33.50 -11.52 -8.15
CA LYS A 133 -32.30 -11.13 -8.89
C LYS A 133 -31.49 -10.08 -8.11
N ASN A 134 -32.15 -9.05 -7.60
CA ASN A 134 -31.52 -7.99 -6.82
C ASN A 134 -30.88 -8.55 -5.52
N LEU A 135 -31.61 -9.40 -4.80
CA LEU A 135 -31.10 -10.07 -3.59
C LEU A 135 -29.87 -10.94 -3.88
N ASN A 136 -29.88 -11.67 -4.99
CA ASN A 136 -28.74 -12.49 -5.42
C ASN A 136 -27.52 -11.65 -5.83
N GLU A 137 -27.74 -10.47 -6.40
CA GLU A 137 -26.67 -9.51 -6.70
C GLU A 137 -26.05 -8.95 -5.41
N GLU A 138 -26.87 -8.59 -4.42
CA GLU A 138 -26.40 -8.13 -3.11
C GLU A 138 -25.65 -9.25 -2.35
N ILE A 139 -26.18 -10.48 -2.37
CA ILE A 139 -25.50 -11.65 -1.76
C ILE A 139 -24.12 -11.88 -2.39
N ARG A 140 -24.01 -11.77 -3.72
CA ARG A 140 -22.71 -11.89 -4.41
C ARG A 140 -21.75 -10.76 -4.01
N GLU A 141 -22.23 -9.54 -3.93
CA GLU A 141 -21.40 -8.41 -3.50
C GLU A 141 -20.88 -8.59 -2.07
N LEU A 142 -21.75 -9.02 -1.14
CA LEU A 142 -21.33 -9.34 0.23
C LEU A 142 -20.36 -10.52 0.29
N SER A 143 -20.58 -11.57 -0.51
CA SER A 143 -19.65 -12.70 -0.62
C SER A 143 -18.27 -12.23 -1.06
N ASN A 144 -18.23 -11.36 -2.04
CA ASN A 144 -17.02 -10.77 -2.53
C ASN A 144 -16.28 -9.98 -1.44
N GLN A 145 -16.99 -9.13 -0.70
CA GLN A 145 -16.39 -8.36 0.40
C GLN A 145 -15.90 -9.27 1.54
N ILE A 146 -16.64 -10.33 1.89
CA ILE A 146 -16.20 -11.33 2.88
C ILE A 146 -14.91 -12.02 2.41
N TRP A 147 -14.87 -12.45 1.15
CA TRP A 147 -13.68 -13.08 0.59
C TRP A 147 -12.47 -12.14 0.64
N MET A 148 -12.66 -10.86 0.29
CA MET A 148 -11.62 -9.82 0.34
C MET A 148 -11.10 -9.63 1.77
N ALA A 149 -12.01 -9.57 2.74
CA ALA A 149 -11.63 -9.44 4.14
C ALA A 149 -10.83 -10.66 4.63
N HIS A 150 -11.22 -11.87 4.24
CA HIS A 150 -10.46 -13.09 4.53
C HIS A 150 -9.08 -13.08 3.85
N TYR A 151 -8.99 -12.63 2.60
CA TYR A 151 -7.71 -12.51 1.90
C TYR A 151 -6.74 -11.60 2.66
N ILE A 152 -7.19 -10.41 3.08
CA ILE A 152 -6.36 -9.49 3.87
C ILE A 152 -5.95 -10.14 5.21
N LYS A 153 -6.87 -10.83 5.88
CA LYS A 153 -6.57 -11.54 7.13
C LYS A 153 -5.48 -12.61 6.94
N ASP A 154 -5.61 -13.42 5.90
CA ASP A 154 -4.64 -14.45 5.55
C ASP A 154 -3.29 -13.85 5.17
N TYR A 155 -3.29 -12.76 4.42
CA TYR A 155 -2.09 -12.03 4.05
C TYR A 155 -1.36 -11.49 5.28
N LEU A 156 -2.11 -10.93 6.25
CA LEU A 156 -1.55 -10.49 7.53
C LEU A 156 -0.95 -11.64 8.34
N SER A 157 -1.50 -12.86 8.24
CA SER A 157 -1.04 -14.02 9.01
C SER A 157 0.18 -14.69 8.41
N LYS A 158 0.28 -14.72 7.07
CA LYS A 158 1.32 -15.48 6.33
C LYS A 158 2.62 -14.72 6.18
N ASN A 159 2.56 -13.40 6.06
CA ASN A 159 3.73 -12.60 5.71
C ASN A 159 4.42 -12.04 6.95
N ALA A 160 5.76 -12.06 6.96
CA ALA A 160 6.54 -11.45 8.01
C ALA A 160 6.25 -9.93 8.08
N ILE A 161 6.32 -9.38 9.28
CA ILE A 161 5.96 -7.98 9.58
C ILE A 161 6.64 -6.97 8.68
N THR A 162 7.82 -7.31 8.16
CA THR A 162 8.73 -6.40 7.46
C THR A 162 8.93 -6.76 5.99
N SER A 163 8.22 -7.75 5.45
CA SER A 163 8.57 -8.29 4.13
C SER A 163 7.78 -7.68 2.98
N GLU A 164 6.49 -7.39 3.16
CA GLU A 164 5.64 -6.99 2.06
C GLU A 164 4.61 -5.92 2.44
N LEU A 165 4.29 -5.07 1.48
CA LEU A 165 3.25 -4.07 1.58
C LEU A 165 1.87 -4.73 1.50
N LEU A 166 0.94 -4.25 2.31
CA LEU A 166 -0.46 -4.67 2.20
C LEU A 166 -1.09 -4.10 0.92
N PRO A 167 -1.94 -4.87 0.22
CA PRO A 167 -2.63 -4.36 -0.96
C PRO A 167 -3.55 -3.19 -0.59
N VAL A 168 -3.47 -2.12 -1.38
CA VAL A 168 -4.37 -0.96 -1.27
C VAL A 168 -5.57 -1.14 -2.20
N ASN A 169 -6.65 -0.43 -1.94
CA ASN A 169 -7.92 -0.59 -2.65
C ASN A 169 -8.42 -2.05 -2.58
N SER A 170 -8.47 -2.56 -1.38
CA SER A 170 -8.80 -3.97 -1.11
C SER A 170 -10.22 -4.37 -1.56
N GLY A 171 -11.07 -3.41 -1.93
CA GLY A 171 -12.49 -3.63 -2.25
C GLY A 171 -13.35 -3.92 -1.02
N ILE A 172 -12.78 -3.86 0.17
CA ILE A 172 -13.56 -3.83 1.42
C ILE A 172 -14.16 -2.43 1.52
N GLN A 173 -15.48 -2.32 1.56
CA GLN A 173 -16.16 -1.03 1.69
C GLN A 173 -16.06 -0.48 3.13
N ASN A 174 -14.82 -0.26 3.59
CA ASN A 174 -14.53 0.27 4.91
C ASN A 174 -13.34 1.23 4.87
N ALA A 175 -13.63 2.52 4.81
CA ALA A 175 -12.63 3.58 4.72
C ALA A 175 -11.61 3.57 5.88
N ASN A 176 -11.99 3.07 7.07
CA ASN A 176 -11.07 2.97 8.19
C ASN A 176 -10.01 1.89 7.95
N ILE A 177 -10.39 0.73 7.42
CA ILE A 177 -9.45 -0.34 7.07
C ILE A 177 -8.51 0.13 5.97
N GLU A 178 -9.00 0.77 4.92
CA GLU A 178 -8.18 1.32 3.83
C GLU A 178 -7.18 2.37 4.34
N ARG A 179 -7.59 3.26 5.25
CA ARG A 179 -6.71 4.23 5.89
C ARG A 179 -5.60 3.54 6.71
N LEU A 180 -5.97 2.56 7.54
CA LEU A 180 -5.02 1.80 8.36
C LEU A 180 -4.00 1.04 7.51
N ILE A 181 -4.43 0.44 6.39
CA ILE A 181 -3.53 -0.21 5.42
C ILE A 181 -2.55 0.80 4.82
N SER A 182 -3.04 1.97 4.41
CA SER A 182 -2.20 3.01 3.82
C SER A 182 -1.16 3.54 4.82
N GLU A 183 -1.56 3.78 6.07
CA GLU A 183 -0.66 4.21 7.15
C GLU A 183 0.40 3.15 7.46
N HIS A 184 0.00 1.87 7.53
CA HIS A 184 0.93 0.76 7.71
C HIS A 184 1.96 0.70 6.57
N ASN A 185 1.52 0.79 5.32
CA ASN A 185 2.40 0.75 4.16
C ASN A 185 3.40 1.92 4.17
N ALA A 186 2.94 3.13 4.46
CA ALA A 186 3.81 4.29 4.59
C ALA A 186 4.88 4.08 5.67
N LYS A 187 4.47 3.55 6.84
CA LYS A 187 5.37 3.27 7.95
C LYS A 187 6.37 2.16 7.63
N LEU A 188 5.96 1.14 6.88
CA LEU A 188 6.84 0.06 6.43
C LEU A 188 7.89 0.56 5.43
N LEU A 189 7.51 1.43 4.49
CA LEU A 189 8.45 2.07 3.56
C LEU A 189 9.47 2.94 4.30
N GLU A 190 9.03 3.77 5.26
CA GLU A 190 9.91 4.56 6.12
C GLU A 190 10.92 3.67 6.87
N ARG A 191 10.44 2.58 7.46
CA ARG A 191 11.28 1.58 8.14
C ARG A 191 12.32 0.97 7.19
N ASN A 192 11.91 0.54 6.01
CA ASN A 192 12.81 -0.07 5.03
C ASN A 192 13.89 0.92 4.55
N ASN A 193 13.53 2.17 4.33
CA ASN A 193 14.46 3.24 4.00
C ASN A 193 15.49 3.48 5.14
N LEU A 194 15.01 3.44 6.39
CA LEU A 194 15.90 3.58 7.55
C LEU A 194 16.88 2.41 7.65
N VAL A 195 16.43 1.17 7.44
CA VAL A 195 17.30 -0.03 7.43
C VAL A 195 18.34 0.04 6.33
N ALA A 196 17.96 0.45 5.12
CA ALA A 196 18.89 0.61 4.00
C ALA A 196 20.03 1.61 4.30
N ASN A 197 19.77 2.59 5.15
CA ASN A 197 20.73 3.63 5.52
C ASN A 197 21.44 3.41 6.86
N SER A 198 20.99 2.43 7.68
CA SER A 198 21.57 2.16 9.00
C SER A 198 21.81 0.65 9.22
N SER A 199 21.04 0.02 10.07
CA SER A 199 21.10 -1.42 10.38
C SER A 199 19.79 -1.81 11.05
N GLU A 200 19.39 -3.08 10.92
CA GLU A 200 18.26 -3.67 11.68
C GLU A 200 18.46 -3.58 13.22
N LYS A 201 19.70 -3.42 13.68
CA LYS A 201 20.01 -3.26 15.11
C LYS A 201 19.75 -1.85 15.63
N ASN A 202 19.46 -0.88 14.77
CA ASN A 202 19.14 0.48 15.15
C ASN A 202 17.91 0.51 16.06
N VAL A 203 17.98 1.27 17.16
CA VAL A 203 16.87 1.40 18.12
C VAL A 203 15.61 1.93 17.46
N LEU A 204 15.73 2.91 16.58
CA LEU A 204 14.59 3.46 15.83
C LEU A 204 13.92 2.41 14.94
N VAL A 205 14.70 1.54 14.28
CA VAL A 205 14.15 0.43 13.48
C VAL A 205 13.35 -0.52 14.36
N LYS A 206 13.87 -0.88 15.53
CA LYS A 206 13.16 -1.75 16.49
C LYS A 206 11.86 -1.14 17.00
N ASP A 207 11.84 0.17 17.21
CA ASP A 207 10.63 0.86 17.65
C ASP A 207 9.60 0.95 16.52
N MET A 208 10.05 1.14 15.27
CA MET A 208 9.18 1.06 14.09
C MET A 208 8.63 -0.35 13.90
N ASP A 209 9.43 -1.40 14.12
CA ASP A 209 8.97 -2.79 14.05
C ASP A 209 7.85 -3.07 15.07
N LYS A 210 7.97 -2.58 16.31
CA LYS A 210 6.91 -2.68 17.32
C LYS A 210 5.63 -1.94 16.88
N ALA A 211 5.78 -0.73 16.34
CA ALA A 211 4.65 0.05 15.84
C ALA A 211 3.95 -0.66 14.68
N LEU A 212 4.69 -1.23 13.73
CA LEU A 212 4.18 -2.01 12.62
C LEU A 212 3.44 -3.27 13.10
N MET A 213 3.98 -3.97 14.10
CA MET A 213 3.29 -5.10 14.73
C MET A 213 1.92 -4.70 15.29
N GLU A 214 1.88 -3.60 16.03
CA GLU A 214 0.63 -3.12 16.61
C GLU A 214 -0.36 -2.65 15.55
N MET A 215 0.10 -1.98 14.50
CA MET A 215 -0.75 -1.60 13.36
C MET A 215 -1.33 -2.84 12.68
N ARG A 216 -0.55 -3.89 12.43
CA ARG A 216 -1.05 -5.16 11.86
C ARG A 216 -2.10 -5.81 12.75
N ARG A 217 -1.89 -5.79 14.07
CA ARG A 217 -2.86 -6.30 15.03
C ARG A 217 -4.18 -5.54 14.97
N ILE A 218 -4.10 -4.19 14.90
CA ILE A 218 -5.29 -3.32 14.79
C ILE A 218 -6.02 -3.57 13.48
N ILE A 219 -5.31 -3.68 12.35
CA ILE A 219 -5.88 -4.01 11.05
C ILE A 219 -6.58 -5.38 11.13
N GLY A 220 -5.92 -6.40 11.70
CA GLY A 220 -6.50 -7.73 11.87
C GLY A 220 -7.81 -7.72 12.65
N VAL A 221 -7.85 -7.03 13.79
CA VAL A 221 -9.09 -6.87 14.59
C VAL A 221 -10.16 -6.13 13.81
N SER A 222 -9.81 -5.08 13.08
CA SER A 222 -10.76 -4.31 12.26
C SER A 222 -11.34 -5.15 11.12
N VAL A 223 -10.51 -5.97 10.48
CA VAL A 223 -10.92 -6.91 9.44
C VAL A 223 -11.83 -8.01 10.01
N ASP A 224 -11.48 -8.59 11.17
CA ASP A 224 -12.35 -9.59 11.84
C ASP A 224 -13.72 -9.03 12.20
N ASN A 225 -13.77 -7.80 12.71
CA ASN A 225 -15.04 -7.13 12.98
C ASN A 225 -15.85 -6.91 11.70
N GLN A 226 -15.20 -6.51 10.60
CA GLN A 226 -15.85 -6.33 9.31
C GLN A 226 -16.40 -7.65 8.77
N ILE A 227 -15.64 -8.75 8.86
CA ILE A 227 -16.11 -10.10 8.48
C ILE A 227 -17.39 -10.45 9.24
N ASN A 228 -17.41 -10.25 10.55
CA ASN A 228 -18.59 -10.55 11.36
C ASN A 228 -19.81 -9.71 10.94
N VAL A 229 -19.62 -8.43 10.65
CA VAL A 229 -20.70 -7.55 10.17
C VAL A 229 -21.24 -8.05 8.83
N LEU A 230 -20.35 -8.33 7.87
CA LEU A 230 -20.74 -8.79 6.53
C LEU A 230 -21.41 -10.18 6.58
N GLN A 231 -20.93 -11.10 7.41
CA GLN A 231 -21.56 -12.41 7.61
C GLN A 231 -22.97 -12.32 8.20
N ASN A 232 -23.20 -11.39 9.15
CA ASN A 232 -24.53 -11.13 9.68
C ASN A 232 -25.46 -10.57 8.61
N GLN A 233 -25.00 -9.61 7.81
CA GLN A 233 -25.75 -9.07 6.67
C GLN A 233 -26.08 -10.17 5.65
N MET A 234 -25.10 -11.00 5.29
CA MET A 234 -25.25 -12.14 4.39
C MET A 234 -26.36 -13.09 4.90
N THR A 235 -26.32 -13.43 6.18
CA THR A 235 -27.32 -14.33 6.78
C THR A 235 -28.72 -13.75 6.71
N GLN A 236 -28.86 -12.44 6.92
CA GLN A 236 -30.16 -11.76 6.79
C GLN A 236 -30.67 -11.78 5.35
N LEU A 237 -29.82 -11.43 4.38
CA LEU A 237 -30.20 -11.45 2.96
C LEU A 237 -30.57 -12.85 2.48
N GLN A 238 -29.84 -13.88 2.87
CA GLN A 238 -30.15 -15.27 2.54
C GLN A 238 -31.51 -15.72 3.12
N ARG A 239 -31.89 -15.22 4.32
CA ARG A 239 -33.23 -15.48 4.88
C ARG A 239 -34.31 -14.80 4.06
N THR A 240 -34.07 -13.53 3.66
CA THR A 240 -35.02 -12.77 2.83
C THR A 240 -35.16 -13.43 1.46
N GLU A 241 -34.05 -13.82 0.83
CA GLU A 241 -34.04 -14.51 -0.46
C GLU A 241 -34.87 -15.82 -0.39
N LYS A 242 -34.67 -16.65 0.65
CA LYS A 242 -35.45 -17.87 0.85
C LYS A 242 -36.96 -17.60 1.03
N GLN A 243 -37.33 -16.52 1.73
CA GLN A 243 -38.72 -16.12 1.91
C GLN A 243 -39.34 -15.63 0.58
N THR A 244 -38.57 -14.88 -0.23
CA THR A 244 -39.06 -14.40 -1.51
C THR A 244 -39.15 -15.54 -2.52
N SER A 245 -38.19 -16.45 -2.54
CA SER A 245 -38.24 -17.67 -3.38
C SER A 245 -39.40 -18.58 -3.02
N ALA A 246 -39.72 -18.71 -1.74
CA ALA A 246 -40.90 -19.51 -1.30
C ALA A 246 -42.24 -18.91 -1.71
N LYS A 247 -42.30 -17.63 -2.10
CA LYS A 247 -43.52 -17.00 -2.63
C LYS A 247 -43.69 -17.24 -4.14
N LEU A 248 -42.62 -17.71 -4.80
CA LEU A 248 -42.62 -18.08 -6.22
C LEU A 248 -42.97 -19.56 -6.45
N ALA A 249 -42.88 -20.41 -5.43
CA ALA A 249 -43.20 -21.84 -5.46
C ALA A 249 -44.65 -22.09 -5.10
#